data_d4dcf35b7fa6a28a057b5433bba7b923
#
_entry.id   d4dcf35b7fa6a28a057b5433bba7b923
#
_cell.length_a   1.000
_cell.length_b   1.000
_cell.length_c   1.000
_cell.angle_alpha   90.00
_cell.angle_beta   90.00
_cell.angle_gamma   90.00
#
_symmetry.space_group_name_H-M   'P 1'
#
loop_
_entity.id
_entity.type
_entity.pdbx_description
1 polymer ?
#
loop_
_entity_poly.entity_id
_entity_poly.type
_entity_poly.pdbx_seq_one_letter_code
_entity_poly.pdbx_strand_id
1 'polypeptide(L)' 'MEYRLDETDRQLLHLLQTNARASTAHLARQMNLARTTVVARIARLEQEGVI' A
#
# COMPACT_ATOMS: atom_id res chain seq x y z
N MET A 1 8.63 16.37 9.44
CA MET A 1 8.62 16.38 7.97
C MET A 1 7.42 15.61 7.47
N GLU A 2 6.67 16.18 6.57
CA GLU A 2 5.48 15.54 6.06
C GLU A 2 5.82 14.41 5.10
N TYR A 3 5.15 13.28 5.27
CA TYR A 3 5.25 12.19 4.33
C TYR A 3 4.38 12.49 3.11
N ARG A 4 4.99 12.48 1.93
CA ARG A 4 4.28 12.76 0.70
C ARG A 4 3.89 11.46 0.02
N LEU A 5 2.58 11.28 -0.16
CA LEU A 5 2.06 10.10 -0.86
C LEU A 5 2.32 10.23 -2.35
N ASP A 6 2.87 9.19 -2.95
CA ASP A 6 3.00 9.12 -4.40
C ASP A 6 1.79 8.39 -4.98
N GLU A 7 1.76 8.25 -6.30
CA GLU A 7 0.66 7.59 -7.00
C GLU A 7 0.47 6.14 -6.53
N THR A 8 1.58 5.44 -6.32
CA THR A 8 1.55 4.06 -5.86
C THR A 8 0.93 3.96 -4.47
N ASP A 9 1.31 4.87 -3.56
CA ASP A 9 0.76 4.91 -2.20
C ASP A 9 -0.74 5.18 -2.23
N ARG A 10 -1.19 6.12 -3.06
CA ARG A 10 -2.61 6.44 -3.16
C ARG A 10 -3.42 5.27 -3.66
N GLN A 11 -2.91 4.58 -4.67
CA GLN A 11 -3.57 3.40 -5.21
C GLN A 11 -3.65 2.30 -4.17
N LEU A 12 -2.57 2.09 -3.43
CA LEU A 12 -2.53 1.10 -2.36
C LEU A 12 -3.53 1.42 -1.27
N LEU A 13 -3.60 2.67 -0.83
CA LEU A 13 -4.55 3.10 0.19
C LEU A 13 -6.00 2.87 -0.28
N HIS A 14 -6.27 3.20 -1.53
CA HIS A 14 -7.60 2.99 -2.11
C HIS A 14 -7.99 1.52 -2.07
N LEU A 15 -7.08 0.64 -2.48
CA LEU A 15 -7.33 -0.80 -2.48
C LEU A 15 -7.53 -1.33 -1.06
N LEU A 16 -6.76 -0.85 -0.10
CA LEU A 16 -6.91 -1.25 1.30
C LEU A 16 -8.26 -0.83 1.86
N GLN A 17 -8.77 0.34 1.47
CA GLN A 17 -10.06 0.83 1.93
C GLN A 17 -11.22 0.07 1.29
N THR A 18 -11.08 -0.30 0.03
CA THR A 18 -12.16 -0.98 -0.70
C THR A 18 -12.14 -2.48 -0.49
N ASN A 19 -11.00 -3.05 -0.09
CA ASN A 19 -10.87 -4.48 0.10
C ASN A 19 -9.94 -4.77 1.28
N ALA A 20 -10.44 -4.53 2.49
CA ALA A 20 -9.65 -4.66 3.72
C ALA A 20 -9.15 -6.08 3.98
N ARG A 21 -9.76 -7.08 3.33
CA ARG A 21 -9.38 -8.48 3.50
C ARG A 21 -8.41 -8.99 2.44
N ALA A 22 -8.04 -8.13 1.49
CA ALA A 22 -7.14 -8.54 0.44
C ALA A 22 -5.76 -8.91 1.02
N SER A 23 -5.22 -10.02 0.54
CA SER A 23 -3.86 -10.40 0.93
C SER A 23 -2.84 -9.51 0.23
N THR A 24 -1.63 -9.47 0.78
CA THR A 24 -0.53 -8.72 0.15
C THR A 24 -0.27 -9.21 -1.27
N ALA A 25 -0.36 -10.53 -1.48
CA ALA A 25 -0.16 -11.10 -2.81
C ALA A 25 -1.24 -10.64 -3.79
N HIS A 26 -2.49 -10.53 -3.32
CA HIS A 26 -3.59 -10.03 -4.14
C HIS A 26 -3.37 -8.56 -4.51
N LEU A 27 -2.98 -7.74 -3.54
CA LEU A 27 -2.69 -6.34 -3.77
C LEU A 27 -1.55 -6.16 -4.77
N ALA A 28 -0.50 -6.95 -4.62
CA ALA A 28 0.65 -6.90 -5.52
C ALA A 28 0.24 -7.21 -6.96
N ARG A 29 -0.61 -8.21 -7.15
CA ARG A 29 -1.12 -8.55 -8.47
C ARG A 29 -1.96 -7.46 -9.07
N GLN A 30 -2.84 -6.87 -8.27
CA GLN A 30 -3.69 -5.78 -8.71
C GLN A 30 -2.88 -4.56 -9.15
N MET A 31 -1.79 -4.29 -8.45
CA MET A 31 -0.94 -3.13 -8.71
C MET A 31 0.20 -3.43 -9.67
N ASN A 32 0.33 -4.69 -10.09
CA ASN A 32 1.43 -5.14 -10.96
C ASN A 32 2.80 -4.83 -10.34
N LEU A 33 2.92 -5.11 -9.05
CA LEU A 33 4.15 -4.89 -8.28
C LEU A 33 4.60 -6.18 -7.63
N ALA A 34 5.87 -6.23 -7.23
CA ALA A 34 6.37 -7.34 -6.44
C ALA A 34 5.74 -7.31 -5.04
N ARG A 35 5.49 -8.48 -4.46
CA ARG A 35 4.94 -8.59 -3.12
C ARG A 35 5.79 -7.86 -2.09
N THR A 36 7.12 -7.98 -2.20
CA THR A 36 8.04 -7.32 -1.28
C THR A 36 7.90 -5.80 -1.34
N THR A 37 7.64 -5.26 -2.52
CA THR A 37 7.41 -3.82 -2.69
C THR A 37 6.15 -3.38 -1.96
N VAL A 38 5.07 -4.16 -2.10
CA VAL A 38 3.81 -3.83 -1.43
C VAL A 38 3.97 -3.89 0.08
N VAL A 39 4.64 -4.93 0.60
CA VAL A 39 4.89 -5.07 2.03
C VAL A 39 5.68 -3.86 2.55
N ALA A 40 6.72 -3.47 1.84
CA ALA A 40 7.55 -2.33 2.24
C ALA A 40 6.76 -1.03 2.25
N ARG A 41 5.89 -0.83 1.27
CA ARG A 41 5.05 0.36 1.19
C ARG A 41 4.05 0.43 2.34
N ILE A 42 3.42 -0.69 2.66
CA ILE A 42 2.47 -0.75 3.76
C ILE A 42 3.18 -0.43 5.08
N ALA A 43 4.34 -1.03 5.32
CA ALA A 43 5.11 -0.78 6.53
C ALA A 43 5.47 0.69 6.66
N ARG A 44 5.83 1.33 5.56
CA ARG A 44 6.16 2.75 5.56
C ARG A 44 4.94 3.62 5.86
N LEU A 45 3.81 3.29 5.27
CA LEU A 45 2.56 4.02 5.54
C LEU A 45 2.15 3.90 7.00
N GLU A 46 2.33 2.73 7.60
CA GLU A 46 2.06 2.54 9.02
C GLU A 46 3.01 3.36 9.88
N GLN A 47 4.29 3.35 9.53
CA GLN A 47 5.31 4.06 10.26
C GLN A 47 5.06 5.58 10.23
N GLU A 48 4.55 6.08 9.11
CA GLU A 48 4.26 7.51 8.96
C GLU A 48 2.88 7.90 9.50
N GLY A 49 2.15 6.95 10.05
CA GLY A 49 0.85 7.20 10.64
C GLY A 49 -0.26 7.45 9.64
N VAL A 50 -0.09 7.04 8.39
CA VAL A 50 -1.10 7.20 7.36
C VAL A 50 -2.18 6.13 7.52
N ILE A 51 -1.80 4.95 7.95
CA ILE A 51 -2.72 3.85 8.24
C ILE A 51 -2.39 3.21 9.58
#